data_3ea83a574e710ac730107d6e3dcbec2c
#
_entry.id   3ea83a574e710ac730107d6e3dcbec2c
#
_cell.length_a   1.000
_cell.length_b   1.000
_cell.length_c   1.000
_cell.angle_alpha   90.00
_cell.angle_beta   90.00
_cell.angle_gamma   90.00
#
_symmetry.space_group_name_H-M   'P 1'
#
loop_
_entity.id
_entity.type
_entity.pdbx_description
1 polymer ?
#
loop_
_entity_poly.entity_id
_entity_poly.type
_entity_poly.pdbx_seq_one_letter_code
_entity_poly.pdbx_strand_id
1 'polypeptide(L)'
;MRRWNRLWDVVLGVIVSLLCAFPVSAREKVILDSDMVEGFDDGVAMLALAQSPGIKLIGVTIVAGNTWVSDGVAYALRQLEIAGQNIPVAAGVDRPFRPQRYELFGLERQLFGMGHDAWVGAFGYPKPESWQKVYRERYGKEPQSRPDPRHAVDFIIEEVRKHPGELTIAEIGPCSNLALAVLKAPDIVPLIK
;
A
#
# COMPACT_ATOMS: atom_id res chain seq x y z
N MET A 1 55.98 -27.29 -15.33
CA MET A 1 54.81 -26.53 -15.82
C MET A 1 53.45 -26.97 -15.20
N ARG A 2 53.25 -28.22 -14.70
CA ARG A 2 51.91 -28.65 -14.17
C ARG A 2 51.55 -28.16 -12.74
N ARG A 3 52.50 -27.61 -11.97
CA ARG A 3 52.23 -27.17 -10.58
C ARG A 3 51.62 -25.74 -10.48
N TRP A 4 51.86 -24.89 -11.48
CA TRP A 4 51.36 -23.51 -11.47
C TRP A 4 49.88 -23.43 -11.83
N ASN A 5 49.37 -24.30 -12.66
CA ASN A 5 47.92 -24.32 -13.03
C ASN A 5 47.02 -24.61 -11.83
N ARG A 6 47.44 -25.49 -10.90
CA ARG A 6 46.63 -25.81 -9.71
C ARG A 6 46.51 -24.67 -8.72
N LEU A 7 47.49 -23.79 -8.63
CA LEU A 7 47.44 -22.60 -7.77
C LEU A 7 46.43 -21.59 -8.34
N TRP A 8 46.41 -21.38 -9.64
CA TRP A 8 45.47 -20.48 -10.30
C TRP A 8 44.04 -21.01 -10.22
N ASP A 9 43.85 -22.32 -10.34
CA ASP A 9 42.50 -22.93 -10.19
C ASP A 9 41.96 -22.76 -8.77
N VAL A 10 42.80 -22.88 -7.75
CA VAL A 10 42.42 -22.66 -6.34
C VAL A 10 42.16 -21.18 -6.08
N VAL A 11 42.99 -20.27 -6.59
CA VAL A 11 42.81 -18.82 -6.43
C VAL A 11 41.54 -18.36 -7.15
N LEU A 12 41.29 -18.84 -8.36
CA LEU A 12 40.07 -18.55 -9.11
C LEU A 12 38.82 -19.09 -8.39
N GLY A 13 38.90 -20.32 -7.86
CA GLY A 13 37.81 -20.92 -7.07
C GLY A 13 37.49 -20.13 -5.80
N VAL A 14 38.50 -19.63 -5.09
CA VAL A 14 38.32 -18.79 -3.89
C VAL A 14 37.73 -17.41 -4.25
N ILE A 15 38.22 -16.81 -5.33
CA ILE A 15 37.68 -15.50 -5.81
C ILE A 15 36.22 -15.63 -6.25
N VAL A 16 35.88 -16.69 -6.98
CA VAL A 16 34.47 -16.95 -7.39
C VAL A 16 33.60 -17.23 -6.18
N SER A 17 34.08 -17.98 -5.19
CA SER A 17 33.34 -18.24 -3.93
C SER A 17 33.14 -16.97 -3.10
N LEU A 18 34.12 -16.07 -3.06
CA LEU A 18 34.03 -14.79 -2.37
C LEU A 18 33.07 -13.80 -3.09
N LEU A 19 33.01 -13.85 -4.42
CA LEU A 19 32.08 -13.03 -5.22
C LEU A 19 30.61 -13.51 -5.08
N CYS A 20 30.39 -14.77 -4.76
CA CYS A 20 29.04 -15.32 -4.50
C CYS A 20 28.53 -15.08 -3.06
N ALA A 21 29.36 -14.54 -2.17
CA ALA A 21 29.05 -14.35 -0.75
C ALA A 21 28.54 -12.93 -0.40
N PHE A 22 28.13 -12.12 -1.37
CA PHE A 22 27.39 -10.91 -1.03
C PHE A 22 26.04 -11.34 -0.46
N PRO A 23 25.72 -10.98 0.81
CA PRO A 23 24.40 -11.25 1.34
C PRO A 23 23.41 -10.52 0.42
N VAL A 24 22.53 -11.26 -0.22
CA VAL A 24 21.34 -10.68 -0.83
C VAL A 24 20.60 -10.05 0.33
N SER A 25 20.70 -8.73 0.46
CA SER A 25 19.95 -7.99 1.48
C SER A 25 18.48 -8.39 1.35
N ALA A 26 17.90 -8.91 2.42
CA ALA A 26 16.49 -9.25 2.42
C ALA A 26 15.70 -7.98 2.05
N ARG A 27 14.79 -8.10 1.07
CA ARG A 27 13.95 -6.98 0.67
C ARG A 27 13.11 -6.51 1.86
N GLU A 28 13.04 -5.21 2.04
CA GLU A 28 12.21 -4.57 3.05
C GLU A 28 10.74 -4.88 2.78
N LYS A 29 10.03 -5.44 3.77
CA LYS A 29 8.61 -5.74 3.65
C LYS A 29 7.79 -4.50 3.99
N VAL A 30 6.90 -4.12 3.08
CA VAL A 30 6.11 -2.90 3.22
C VAL A 30 4.63 -3.20 2.96
N ILE A 31 3.74 -2.66 3.78
CA ILE A 31 2.33 -2.43 3.45
C ILE A 31 2.20 -0.94 3.14
N LEU A 32 1.54 -0.60 2.04
CA LEU A 32 1.15 0.76 1.72
C LEU A 32 -0.31 0.97 2.12
N ASP A 33 -0.58 1.91 3.04
CA ASP A 33 -1.94 2.36 3.37
C ASP A 33 -2.18 3.72 2.72
N SER A 34 -3.24 3.82 1.90
CA SER A 34 -3.42 4.91 0.95
C SER A 34 -4.89 5.23 0.72
N ASP A 35 -5.21 6.50 0.52
CA ASP A 35 -6.51 6.97 0.03
C ASP A 35 -6.51 7.18 -1.50
N MET A 36 -5.89 6.28 -2.16
CA MET A 36 -5.53 6.06 -3.55
C MET A 36 -6.24 6.93 -4.58
N VAL A 37 -5.47 7.79 -5.22
CA VAL A 37 -5.89 8.55 -6.40
C VAL A 37 -5.22 7.95 -7.65
N GLU A 38 -5.99 7.83 -8.73
CA GLU A 38 -5.47 7.26 -9.97
C GLU A 38 -4.44 8.17 -10.64
N GLY A 39 -3.25 7.60 -10.90
CA GLY A 39 -2.21 8.28 -11.66
C GLY A 39 -1.65 9.54 -11.00
N PHE A 40 -1.91 9.73 -9.71
CA PHE A 40 -1.38 10.84 -8.90
C PHE A 40 -0.34 10.33 -7.91
N ASP A 41 -0.02 11.06 -6.85
CA ASP A 41 1.05 10.74 -5.90
C ASP A 41 0.93 9.33 -5.28
N ASP A 42 -0.26 8.93 -4.84
CA ASP A 42 -0.52 7.59 -4.29
C ASP A 42 -0.21 6.47 -5.30
N GLY A 43 -0.72 6.62 -6.53
CA GLY A 43 -0.49 5.65 -7.59
C GLY A 43 0.99 5.57 -7.99
N VAL A 44 1.70 6.69 -7.99
CA VAL A 44 3.15 6.74 -8.24
C VAL A 44 3.89 6.07 -7.09
N ALA A 45 3.54 6.36 -5.83
CA ALA A 45 4.14 5.74 -4.65
C ALA A 45 3.96 4.21 -4.66
N MET A 46 2.74 3.73 -4.95
CA MET A 46 2.45 2.30 -5.06
C MET A 46 3.32 1.61 -6.12
N LEU A 47 3.41 2.18 -7.33
CA LEU A 47 4.19 1.60 -8.42
C LEU A 47 5.70 1.66 -8.14
N ALA A 48 6.18 2.74 -7.51
CA ALA A 48 7.58 2.86 -7.09
C ALA A 48 7.96 1.78 -6.06
N LEU A 49 7.10 1.55 -5.06
CA LEU A 49 7.30 0.47 -4.07
C LEU A 49 7.23 -0.91 -4.73
N ALA A 50 6.23 -1.14 -5.60
CA ALA A 50 6.03 -2.43 -6.26
C ALA A 50 7.19 -2.84 -7.18
N GLN A 51 7.89 -1.86 -7.78
CA GLN A 51 8.98 -2.08 -8.73
C GLN A 51 10.37 -1.93 -8.11
N SER A 52 10.48 -1.47 -6.87
CA SER A 52 11.76 -1.31 -6.19
C SER A 52 12.43 -2.67 -5.90
N PRO A 53 13.68 -2.88 -6.34
CA PRO A 53 14.38 -4.14 -6.10
C PRO A 53 14.66 -4.41 -4.61
N GLY A 54 14.74 -3.36 -3.79
CA GLY A 54 14.98 -3.45 -2.35
C GLY A 54 13.70 -3.65 -1.52
N ILE A 55 12.52 -3.58 -2.14
CA ILE A 55 11.23 -3.65 -1.42
C ILE A 55 10.44 -4.87 -1.86
N LYS A 56 9.76 -5.48 -0.91
CA LYS A 56 8.70 -6.45 -1.12
C LYS A 56 7.39 -5.82 -0.64
N LEU A 57 6.62 -5.25 -1.56
CA LEU A 57 5.29 -4.75 -1.24
C LEU A 57 4.36 -5.93 -0.94
N ILE A 58 4.00 -6.07 0.34
CA ILE A 58 3.18 -7.19 0.86
C ILE A 58 1.72 -7.00 0.49
N GLY A 59 1.25 -5.77 0.47
CA GLY A 59 -0.10 -5.41 0.08
C GLY A 59 -0.32 -3.92 0.10
N VAL A 60 -1.46 -3.53 -0.45
CA VAL A 60 -1.97 -2.15 -0.44
C VAL A 60 -3.30 -2.16 0.30
N THR A 61 -3.41 -1.33 1.33
CA THR A 61 -4.65 -1.14 2.07
C THR A 61 -5.27 0.20 1.70
N ILE A 62 -6.57 0.21 1.46
CA ILE A 62 -7.27 1.40 0.97
C ILE A 62 -8.15 1.98 2.07
N VAL A 63 -8.04 3.28 2.28
CA VAL A 63 -8.84 4.08 3.21
C VAL A 63 -9.58 5.17 2.46
N ALA A 64 -10.71 5.64 2.97
CA ALA A 64 -11.37 6.82 2.40
C ALA A 64 -10.67 8.11 2.85
N GLY A 65 -10.41 8.98 1.90
CA GLY A 65 -9.78 10.29 2.09
C GLY A 65 -9.95 11.11 0.82
N ASN A 66 -8.98 11.11 -0.06
CA ASN A 66 -9.06 11.75 -1.38
C ASN A 66 -10.16 11.11 -2.25
N THR A 67 -10.30 9.79 -2.14
CA THR A 67 -11.33 9.02 -2.86
C THR A 67 -12.10 8.12 -1.89
N TRP A 68 -13.28 7.63 -2.31
CA TRP A 68 -13.93 6.54 -1.61
C TRP A 68 -13.14 5.25 -1.75
N VAL A 69 -13.27 4.36 -0.78
CA VAL A 69 -12.61 3.03 -0.81
C VAL A 69 -12.93 2.28 -2.11
N SER A 70 -14.17 2.39 -2.61
CA SER A 70 -14.56 1.75 -3.88
C SER A 70 -13.76 2.27 -5.06
N ASP A 71 -13.50 3.58 -5.13
CA ASP A 71 -12.66 4.18 -6.17
C ASP A 71 -11.21 3.73 -6.02
N GLY A 72 -10.65 3.88 -4.81
CA GLY A 72 -9.25 3.55 -4.54
C GLY A 72 -8.93 2.08 -4.81
N VAL A 73 -9.83 1.15 -4.46
CA VAL A 73 -9.69 -0.28 -4.80
C VAL A 73 -9.65 -0.48 -6.31
N ALA A 74 -10.58 0.15 -7.05
CA ALA A 74 -10.62 0.02 -8.51
C ALA A 74 -9.34 0.58 -9.16
N TYR A 75 -8.84 1.72 -8.67
CA TYR A 75 -7.62 2.36 -9.17
C TYR A 75 -6.37 1.55 -8.87
N ALA A 76 -6.21 1.06 -7.64
CA ALA A 76 -5.08 0.23 -7.26
C ALA A 76 -5.01 -1.06 -8.08
N LEU A 77 -6.14 -1.78 -8.19
CA LEU A 77 -6.21 -3.01 -8.99
C LEU A 77 -5.84 -2.73 -10.45
N ARG A 78 -6.39 -1.67 -11.04
CA ARG A 78 -6.11 -1.34 -12.44
C ARG A 78 -4.65 -1.00 -12.69
N GLN A 79 -4.04 -0.20 -11.83
CA GLN A 79 -2.63 0.18 -11.97
C GLN A 79 -1.70 -1.03 -11.80
N LEU A 80 -1.98 -1.90 -10.83
CA LEU A 80 -1.23 -3.13 -10.62
C LEU A 80 -1.37 -4.11 -11.82
N GLU A 81 -2.57 -4.23 -12.40
CA GLU A 81 -2.80 -5.01 -13.61
C GLU A 81 -1.98 -4.50 -14.80
N ILE A 82 -1.93 -3.17 -15.02
CA ILE A 82 -1.13 -2.57 -16.09
C ILE A 82 0.36 -2.84 -15.86
N ALA A 83 0.80 -2.75 -14.60
CA ALA A 83 2.18 -2.99 -14.21
C ALA A 83 2.57 -4.48 -14.18
N GLY A 84 1.63 -5.40 -14.42
CA GLY A 84 1.88 -6.84 -14.33
C GLY A 84 2.21 -7.33 -12.92
N GLN A 85 1.73 -6.62 -11.88
CA GLN A 85 1.99 -6.92 -10.48
C GLN A 85 0.79 -7.63 -9.85
N ASN A 86 1.07 -8.71 -9.12
CA ASN A 86 0.05 -9.46 -8.38
C ASN A 86 0.22 -9.20 -6.87
N ILE A 87 -0.17 -8.00 -6.45
CA ILE A 87 -0.08 -7.54 -5.07
C ILE A 87 -1.49 -7.45 -4.50
N PRO A 88 -1.76 -8.00 -3.28
CA PRO A 88 -3.05 -7.90 -2.64
C PRO A 88 -3.47 -6.45 -2.40
N VAL A 89 -4.74 -6.15 -2.68
CA VAL A 89 -5.38 -4.85 -2.37
C VAL A 89 -6.53 -5.11 -1.43
N ALA A 90 -6.49 -4.58 -0.20
CA ALA A 90 -7.53 -4.78 0.79
C ALA A 90 -8.35 -3.50 1.00
N ALA A 91 -9.67 -3.62 0.93
CA ALA A 91 -10.60 -2.55 1.22
C ALA A 91 -10.68 -2.28 2.73
N GLY A 92 -10.64 -1.02 3.14
CA GLY A 92 -10.59 -0.64 4.54
C GLY A 92 -11.68 0.35 4.95
N VAL A 93 -11.32 1.25 5.86
CA VAL A 93 -12.23 2.21 6.49
C VAL A 93 -12.74 3.22 5.48
N ASP A 94 -14.05 3.29 5.31
CA ASP A 94 -14.70 4.12 4.30
C ASP A 94 -15.35 5.39 4.85
N ARG A 95 -15.08 5.72 6.13
CA ARG A 95 -15.63 6.90 6.80
C ARG A 95 -14.62 7.46 7.81
N PRO A 96 -14.64 8.78 8.04
CA PRO A 96 -13.83 9.38 9.08
C PRO A 96 -14.31 8.95 10.48
N PHE A 97 -13.42 8.92 11.45
CA PHE A 97 -13.79 8.67 12.86
C PHE A 97 -14.65 9.78 13.46
N ARG A 98 -14.59 10.98 12.91
CA ARG A 98 -15.45 12.09 13.33
C ARG A 98 -16.66 12.17 12.40
N PRO A 99 -17.84 11.69 12.83
CA PRO A 99 -19.04 11.68 11.97
C PRO A 99 -19.50 13.09 11.59
N GLN A 100 -19.20 14.12 12.42
CA GLN A 100 -19.57 15.52 12.18
C GLN A 100 -18.55 16.27 11.28
N ARG A 101 -17.67 15.59 10.60
CA ARG A 101 -16.63 16.26 9.79
C ARG A 101 -17.23 17.22 8.75
N TYR A 102 -18.34 16.88 8.16
CA TYR A 102 -19.06 17.77 7.22
C TYR A 102 -19.55 19.07 7.85
N GLU A 103 -20.14 18.97 9.05
CA GLU A 103 -20.60 20.13 9.80
C GLU A 103 -19.44 21.04 10.23
N LEU A 104 -18.34 20.41 10.68
CA LEU A 104 -17.12 21.10 11.04
C LEU A 104 -16.48 21.83 9.85
N PHE A 105 -16.60 21.29 8.65
CA PHE A 105 -16.08 21.93 7.44
C PHE A 105 -16.77 23.27 7.17
N GLY A 106 -18.10 23.32 7.31
CA GLY A 106 -18.87 24.55 7.18
C GLY A 106 -18.49 25.60 8.23
N LEU A 107 -18.26 25.16 9.46
CA LEU A 107 -17.84 26.02 10.55
C LEU A 107 -16.40 26.55 10.38
N GLU A 108 -15.47 25.69 9.98
CA GLU A 108 -14.08 26.06 9.67
C GLU A 108 -14.01 27.13 8.58
N ARG A 109 -14.86 27.00 7.54
CA ARG A 109 -14.98 28.00 6.48
C ARG A 109 -15.41 29.36 7.01
N GLN A 110 -16.43 29.38 7.90
CA GLN A 110 -16.90 30.60 8.49
C GLN A 110 -15.86 31.27 9.43
N LEU A 111 -15.18 30.45 10.21
CA LEU A 111 -14.23 30.96 11.24
C LEU A 111 -12.89 31.38 10.64
N PHE A 112 -12.38 30.68 9.64
CA PHE A 112 -11.03 30.88 9.12
C PHE A 112 -10.99 31.47 7.71
N GLY A 113 -12.14 31.75 7.10
CA GLY A 113 -12.20 32.32 5.77
C GLY A 113 -11.57 31.45 4.68
N MET A 114 -11.47 30.15 4.92
CA MET A 114 -10.80 29.24 4.01
C MET A 114 -11.66 29.01 2.77
N GLY A 115 -11.27 29.61 1.65
CA GLY A 115 -11.86 29.41 0.34
C GLY A 115 -11.57 28.03 -0.26
N HIS A 116 -11.36 27.00 0.58
CA HIS A 116 -11.09 25.63 0.14
C HIS A 116 -12.37 24.82 -0.06
N ASP A 117 -13.29 25.39 -0.84
CA ASP A 117 -14.48 24.66 -1.32
C ASP A 117 -14.13 23.49 -2.22
N ALA A 118 -12.90 23.50 -2.76
CA ALA A 118 -12.52 22.63 -3.85
C ALA A 118 -12.05 21.25 -3.38
N TRP A 119 -11.63 21.08 -2.12
CA TRP A 119 -11.02 19.84 -1.69
C TRP A 119 -11.66 19.24 -0.43
N VAL A 120 -12.73 18.51 -0.62
CA VAL A 120 -13.37 17.70 0.41
C VAL A 120 -13.09 16.20 0.20
N GLY A 121 -12.26 15.87 -0.77
CA GLY A 121 -11.93 14.51 -1.13
C GLY A 121 -13.17 13.69 -1.49
N ALA A 122 -13.22 12.46 -1.01
CA ALA A 122 -14.34 11.53 -1.20
C ALA A 122 -15.70 12.14 -0.84
N PHE A 123 -15.74 13.02 0.16
CA PHE A 123 -17.01 13.61 0.63
C PHE A 123 -17.56 14.69 -0.28
N GLY A 124 -16.84 15.08 -1.32
CA GLY A 124 -17.30 16.05 -2.34
C GLY A 124 -18.22 15.46 -3.40
N TYR A 125 -18.38 14.13 -3.44
CA TYR A 125 -19.22 13.45 -4.43
C TYR A 125 -19.87 12.18 -3.84
N PRO A 126 -20.94 11.68 -4.48
CA PRO A 126 -21.66 10.50 -3.97
C PRO A 126 -20.76 9.26 -3.90
N LYS A 127 -20.91 8.50 -2.80
CA LYS A 127 -20.20 7.24 -2.65
C LYS A 127 -20.60 6.26 -3.75
N PRO A 128 -19.64 5.69 -4.50
CA PRO A 128 -19.92 4.68 -5.51
C PRO A 128 -20.56 3.42 -4.90
N GLU A 129 -21.42 2.78 -5.67
CA GLU A 129 -22.13 1.56 -5.24
C GLU A 129 -21.14 0.39 -4.96
N SER A 130 -20.13 0.23 -5.83
CA SER A 130 -19.12 -0.81 -5.69
C SER A 130 -17.86 -0.49 -6.50
N TRP A 131 -16.74 -1.10 -6.12
CA TRP A 131 -15.48 -0.98 -6.85
C TRP A 131 -15.57 -1.59 -8.26
N GLN A 132 -16.39 -2.63 -8.47
CA GLN A 132 -16.59 -3.23 -9.79
C GLN A 132 -17.30 -2.26 -10.73
N LYS A 133 -18.29 -1.53 -10.21
CA LYS A 133 -19.00 -0.51 -10.99
C LYS A 133 -18.04 0.61 -11.39
N VAL A 134 -17.28 1.14 -10.45
CA VAL A 134 -16.23 2.14 -10.74
C VAL A 134 -15.27 1.63 -11.82
N TYR A 135 -14.79 0.40 -11.67
CA TYR A 135 -13.82 -0.19 -12.61
C TYR A 135 -14.42 -0.27 -14.03
N ARG A 136 -15.63 -0.80 -14.18
CA ARG A 136 -16.30 -0.92 -15.49
C ARG A 136 -16.61 0.42 -16.13
N GLU A 137 -17.16 1.34 -15.37
CA GLU A 137 -17.54 2.67 -15.87
C GLU A 137 -16.31 3.48 -16.32
N ARG A 138 -15.21 3.36 -15.57
CA ARG A 138 -13.99 4.12 -15.85
C ARG A 138 -13.13 3.51 -16.96
N TYR A 139 -13.03 2.19 -17.01
CA TYR A 139 -12.08 1.50 -17.90
C TYR A 139 -12.75 0.74 -19.04
N GLY A 140 -14.07 0.68 -19.10
CA GLY A 140 -14.80 0.03 -20.16
C GLY A 140 -14.59 -1.49 -20.28
N LYS A 141 -14.16 -2.14 -19.19
CA LYS A 141 -13.85 -3.57 -19.16
C LYS A 141 -14.03 -4.17 -17.77
N GLU A 142 -14.07 -5.50 -17.70
CA GLU A 142 -14.07 -6.22 -16.43
C GLU A 142 -12.67 -6.24 -15.80
N PRO A 143 -12.58 -6.19 -14.46
CA PRO A 143 -11.31 -6.35 -13.75
C PRO A 143 -10.77 -7.76 -13.91
N GLN A 144 -9.45 -7.89 -14.06
CA GLN A 144 -8.76 -9.18 -14.13
C GLN A 144 -8.43 -9.74 -12.76
N SER A 145 -8.28 -8.86 -11.78
CA SER A 145 -7.99 -9.17 -10.38
C SER A 145 -9.14 -8.80 -9.45
N ARG A 146 -9.06 -9.26 -8.22
CA ARG A 146 -10.05 -8.96 -7.17
C ARG A 146 -9.32 -8.48 -5.91
N PRO A 147 -9.98 -7.66 -5.08
CA PRO A 147 -9.42 -7.29 -3.79
C PRO A 147 -9.29 -8.52 -2.88
N ASP A 148 -8.37 -8.44 -1.94
CA ASP A 148 -8.28 -9.40 -0.82
C ASP A 148 -9.62 -9.42 -0.07
N PRO A 149 -10.15 -10.59 0.27
CA PRO A 149 -11.44 -10.70 0.94
C PRO A 149 -11.42 -10.16 2.38
N ARG A 150 -10.24 -10.00 2.99
CA ARG A 150 -10.10 -9.42 4.33
C ARG A 150 -10.32 -7.92 4.30
N HIS A 151 -10.88 -7.39 5.38
CA HIS A 151 -10.85 -5.95 5.62
C HIS A 151 -9.40 -5.50 5.87
N ALA A 152 -9.02 -4.30 5.44
CA ALA A 152 -7.65 -3.76 5.58
C ALA A 152 -7.11 -3.85 7.02
N VAL A 153 -7.96 -3.62 8.01
CA VAL A 153 -7.62 -3.76 9.44
C VAL A 153 -7.15 -5.17 9.78
N ASP A 154 -7.88 -6.19 9.31
CA ASP A 154 -7.53 -7.59 9.56
C ASP A 154 -6.31 -8.01 8.73
N PHE A 155 -6.21 -7.50 7.51
CA PHE A 155 -5.03 -7.69 6.66
C PHE A 155 -3.76 -7.20 7.37
N ILE A 156 -3.77 -5.95 7.89
CA ILE A 156 -2.64 -5.37 8.63
C ILE A 156 -2.27 -6.24 9.84
N ILE A 157 -3.27 -6.58 10.67
CA ILE A 157 -3.04 -7.38 11.89
C ILE A 157 -2.38 -8.72 11.55
N GLU A 158 -2.93 -9.42 10.56
CA GLU A 158 -2.41 -10.74 10.18
C GLU A 158 -1.01 -10.66 9.57
N GLU A 159 -0.76 -9.69 8.68
CA GLU A 159 0.56 -9.58 8.04
C GLU A 159 1.64 -9.11 9.03
N VAL A 160 1.31 -8.23 10.00
CA VAL A 160 2.25 -7.87 11.08
C VAL A 160 2.60 -9.09 11.93
N ARG A 161 1.61 -9.92 12.30
CA ARG A 161 1.85 -11.15 13.06
C ARG A 161 2.65 -12.21 12.30
N LYS A 162 2.54 -12.25 10.97
CA LYS A 162 3.35 -13.14 10.11
C LYS A 162 4.80 -12.68 9.95
N HIS A 163 5.06 -11.40 10.16
CA HIS A 163 6.35 -10.76 9.91
C HIS A 163 6.81 -9.88 11.10
N PRO A 164 6.91 -10.44 12.31
CA PRO A 164 7.19 -9.67 13.52
C PRO A 164 8.56 -8.97 13.44
N GLY A 165 8.56 -7.65 13.62
CA GLY A 165 9.75 -6.81 13.56
C GLY A 165 10.35 -6.61 12.16
N GLU A 166 9.67 -7.08 11.11
CA GLU A 166 10.17 -7.00 9.74
C GLU A 166 9.30 -6.16 8.81
N LEU A 167 8.07 -5.82 9.23
CA LEU A 167 7.08 -5.17 8.39
C LEU A 167 7.00 -3.67 8.71
N THR A 168 7.26 -2.86 7.71
CA THR A 168 7.03 -1.41 7.73
C THR A 168 5.64 -1.11 7.16
N ILE A 169 4.91 -0.21 7.80
CA ILE A 169 3.63 0.30 7.29
C ILE A 169 3.86 1.73 6.81
N ALA A 170 3.71 1.96 5.52
CA ALA A 170 3.81 3.27 4.90
C ALA A 170 2.41 3.88 4.79
N GLU A 171 2.13 4.82 5.69
CA GLU A 171 0.87 5.56 5.74
C GLU A 171 0.98 6.82 4.89
N ILE A 172 0.25 6.89 3.79
CA ILE A 172 0.17 8.06 2.91
C ILE A 172 -1.26 8.59 2.76
N GLY A 173 -2.23 7.92 3.38
CA GLY A 173 -3.60 8.34 3.54
C GLY A 173 -3.95 8.68 5.00
N PRO A 174 -5.24 8.89 5.33
CA PRO A 174 -5.68 8.98 6.72
C PRO A 174 -5.42 7.67 7.47
N CYS A 175 -4.68 7.72 8.59
CA CYS A 175 -4.24 6.53 9.37
C CYS A 175 -5.38 5.71 10.02
N SER A 176 -6.57 5.69 9.44
CA SER A 176 -7.76 5.07 10.06
C SER A 176 -7.66 3.54 10.09
N ASN A 177 -7.09 2.91 9.07
CA ASN A 177 -6.90 1.46 9.04
C ASN A 177 -5.91 1.02 10.12
N LEU A 178 -4.75 1.65 10.21
CA LEU A 178 -3.73 1.33 11.21
C LEU A 178 -4.24 1.63 12.63
N ALA A 179 -4.91 2.76 12.84
CA ALA A 179 -5.46 3.11 14.14
C ALA A 179 -6.47 2.05 14.62
N LEU A 180 -7.38 1.58 13.76
CA LEU A 180 -8.30 0.49 14.10
C LEU A 180 -7.58 -0.84 14.31
N ALA A 181 -6.53 -1.13 13.54
CA ALA A 181 -5.75 -2.35 13.73
C ALA A 181 -5.09 -2.36 15.11
N VAL A 182 -4.48 -1.27 15.53
CA VAL A 182 -3.87 -1.13 16.85
C VAL A 182 -4.91 -1.17 17.97
N LEU A 183 -6.07 -0.53 17.79
CA LEU A 183 -7.15 -0.59 18.78
C LEU A 183 -7.74 -2.00 18.92
N LYS A 184 -7.89 -2.72 17.81
CA LYS A 184 -8.44 -4.09 17.77
C LYS A 184 -7.45 -5.13 18.31
N ALA A 185 -6.16 -4.92 18.05
CA ALA A 185 -5.09 -5.86 18.38
C ALA A 185 -3.83 -5.09 18.86
N PRO A 186 -3.83 -4.56 20.11
CA PRO A 186 -2.69 -3.78 20.61
C PRO A 186 -1.39 -4.57 20.72
N ASP A 187 -1.46 -5.90 20.71
CA ASP A 187 -0.31 -6.80 20.68
C ASP A 187 0.57 -6.65 19.42
N ILE A 188 0.05 -6.08 18.33
CA ILE A 188 0.83 -5.90 17.09
C ILE A 188 1.81 -4.71 17.18
N VAL A 189 1.60 -3.75 18.08
CA VAL A 189 2.42 -2.53 18.16
C VAL A 189 3.92 -2.84 18.28
N PRO A 190 4.38 -3.69 19.22
CA PRO A 190 5.80 -4.03 19.31
C PRO A 190 6.32 -4.93 18.17
N LEU A 191 5.44 -5.40 17.30
CA LEU A 191 5.80 -6.26 16.16
C LEU A 191 5.96 -5.47 14.86
N ILE A 192 5.54 -4.22 14.81
CA ILE A 192 5.78 -3.33 13.66
C ILE A 192 7.23 -2.85 13.73
N LYS A 193 7.89 -2.80 12.56
CA LYS A 193 9.26 -2.34 12.43
C LYS A 193 9.37 -0.84 12.53
#